data_f4254b8cde3ec63b8d5fbbd4cee8a3f3
#
_entry.id   f4254b8cde3ec63b8d5fbbd4cee8a3f3
#
_cell.length_a   1.000
_cell.length_b   1.000
_cell.length_c   1.000
_cell.angle_alpha   90.00
_cell.angle_beta   90.00
_cell.angle_gamma   90.00
#
_symmetry.space_group_name_H-M   'P 1'
#
loop_
_entity.id
_entity.type
_entity.pdbx_description
1 polymer ?
#
loop_
_entity_poly.entity_id
_entity_poly.type
_entity_poly.pdbx_seq_one_letter_code
_entity_poly.pdbx_strand_id
1 'polypeptide(L)'
;MPDSRYGVIIVGGGIVGLSVALEITQRFPRLRTLLLEKEDRVARHQSSHNSGVIHSGIYYKPGSLKAKLCVAGAAAMVEFCREHCIPHSICGKVIVATRPEELQSLEELRRRGEANGVAGVRLIGSAELRELEPSASGLNALVVPSTGVTDYAAVCDKYAELIVERGGSILTSAEVLSLKRGASEIVAETKRGAFSTTYFINCAGLFSDRISRMAGDEPEVTIAPFRGEYYNLTPERSSLVRALIYPVPDPRFPFLGVHFTRRISGRVDAGPNAVLAFRREGYRRTDFKLKDLASSLAFPGFWRMGARYWRSGFDEVHRSFSKAAFVRALQRMVPAVRDEDLVPGGSGVRAQALKRDGTLVDDFQFVQSGNVLHVLNVPSPAATASLMIGRSIVEMAHKNVGLGV
;
A
#
# COMPACT_ATOMS: atom_id res chain seq x y z
N MET A 1 -5.69 -10.42 37.01
CA MET A 1 -5.51 -9.74 35.72
C MET A 1 -6.63 -10.19 34.81
N PRO A 2 -7.21 -9.36 33.94
CA PRO A 2 -8.16 -9.87 32.96
C PRO A 2 -7.49 -10.99 32.17
N ASP A 3 -8.26 -12.00 31.83
CA ASP A 3 -7.81 -13.20 31.13
C ASP A 3 -7.03 -12.83 29.88
N SER A 4 -5.71 -13.08 29.88
CA SER A 4 -4.75 -12.70 28.86
C SER A 4 -4.70 -13.70 27.68
N ARG A 5 -5.60 -14.68 27.66
CA ARG A 5 -5.67 -15.72 26.63
C ARG A 5 -6.68 -15.37 25.53
N TYR A 6 -6.23 -15.46 24.29
CA TYR A 6 -7.04 -15.19 23.10
C TYR A 6 -7.01 -16.40 22.16
N GLY A 7 -8.02 -16.55 21.33
CA GLY A 7 -8.02 -17.55 20.27
C GLY A 7 -7.10 -17.14 19.12
N VAL A 8 -7.05 -15.83 18.82
CA VAL A 8 -6.16 -15.28 17.80
C VAL A 8 -5.60 -13.93 18.23
N ILE A 9 -4.31 -13.72 17.96
CA ILE A 9 -3.64 -12.42 18.07
C ILE A 9 -3.18 -11.98 16.69
N ILE A 10 -3.55 -10.74 16.32
CA ILE A 10 -3.10 -10.08 15.10
C ILE A 10 -2.12 -8.95 15.49
N VAL A 11 -0.96 -8.86 14.85
CA VAL A 11 0.01 -7.79 15.09
C VAL A 11 0.04 -6.81 13.93
N GLY A 12 -0.22 -5.54 14.23
CA GLY A 12 -0.23 -4.43 13.29
C GLY A 12 -1.63 -3.87 13.03
N GLY A 13 -1.90 -2.68 13.56
CA GLY A 13 -3.14 -1.92 13.39
C GLY A 13 -3.22 -1.12 12.09
N GLY A 14 -2.53 -1.57 11.03
CA GLY A 14 -2.69 -1.05 9.67
C GLY A 14 -3.93 -1.65 9.00
N ILE A 15 -4.26 -1.14 7.79
CA ILE A 15 -5.48 -1.52 7.06
C ILE A 15 -5.60 -3.03 6.82
N VAL A 16 -4.48 -3.74 6.65
CA VAL A 16 -4.47 -5.20 6.44
C VAL A 16 -4.79 -5.93 7.74
N GLY A 17 -4.12 -5.59 8.86
CA GLY A 17 -4.40 -6.23 10.15
C GLY A 17 -5.82 -5.95 10.64
N LEU A 18 -6.30 -4.72 10.44
CA LEU A 18 -7.68 -4.34 10.74
C LEU A 18 -8.70 -5.12 9.89
N SER A 19 -8.44 -5.28 8.58
CA SER A 19 -9.34 -6.07 7.72
C SER A 19 -9.36 -7.56 8.09
N VAL A 20 -8.22 -8.11 8.52
CA VAL A 20 -8.14 -9.49 9.04
C VAL A 20 -8.95 -9.63 10.33
N ALA A 21 -8.77 -8.70 11.29
CA ALA A 21 -9.52 -8.72 12.55
C ALA A 21 -11.02 -8.56 12.31
N LEU A 22 -11.42 -7.66 11.39
CA LEU A 22 -12.80 -7.44 11.00
C LEU A 22 -13.43 -8.71 10.42
N GLU A 23 -12.77 -9.38 9.49
CA GLU A 23 -13.24 -10.64 8.90
C GLU A 23 -13.35 -11.76 9.95
N ILE A 24 -12.38 -11.87 10.87
CA ILE A 24 -12.42 -12.86 11.96
C ILE A 24 -13.60 -12.59 12.89
N THR A 25 -13.80 -11.37 13.35
CA THR A 25 -14.89 -11.04 14.28
C THR A 25 -16.28 -11.18 13.61
N GLN A 26 -16.35 -11.01 12.30
CA GLN A 26 -17.58 -11.24 11.54
C GLN A 26 -17.86 -12.74 11.34
N ARG A 27 -16.85 -13.52 10.95
CA ARG A 27 -17.02 -14.93 10.56
C ARG A 27 -17.03 -15.86 11.78
N PHE A 28 -16.25 -15.50 12.83
CA PHE A 28 -16.08 -16.31 14.03
C PHE A 28 -16.36 -15.49 15.31
N PRO A 29 -17.61 -15.09 15.57
CA PRO A 29 -17.95 -14.16 16.66
C PRO A 29 -17.66 -14.69 18.06
N ARG A 30 -17.44 -16.01 18.23
CA ARG A 30 -17.05 -16.62 19.50
C ARG A 30 -15.54 -16.67 19.72
N LEU A 31 -14.74 -16.42 18.66
CA LEU A 31 -13.29 -16.46 18.76
C LEU A 31 -12.77 -15.17 19.37
N ARG A 32 -12.22 -15.25 20.60
CA ARG A 32 -11.61 -14.10 21.26
C ARG A 32 -10.45 -13.56 20.43
N THR A 33 -10.63 -12.40 19.84
CA THR A 33 -9.71 -11.76 18.89
C THR A 33 -9.04 -10.54 19.54
N LEU A 34 -7.69 -10.48 19.47
CA LEU A 34 -6.90 -9.34 19.93
C LEU A 34 -6.05 -8.80 18.77
N LEU A 35 -6.14 -7.50 18.52
CA LEU A 35 -5.23 -6.78 17.63
C LEU A 35 -4.26 -5.95 18.47
N LEU A 36 -2.95 -6.14 18.27
CA LEU A 36 -1.87 -5.41 18.92
C LEU A 36 -1.30 -4.37 17.96
N GLU A 37 -1.28 -3.10 18.40
CA GLU A 37 -0.66 -1.99 17.66
C GLU A 37 0.39 -1.30 18.55
N LYS A 38 1.57 -1.04 17.99
CA LYS A 38 2.69 -0.41 18.71
C LYS A 38 2.50 1.08 18.96
N GLU A 39 1.78 1.75 18.08
CA GLU A 39 1.48 3.17 18.19
C GLU A 39 0.30 3.45 19.13
N ASP A 40 0.08 4.71 19.42
CA ASP A 40 -1.04 5.19 20.27
C ASP A 40 -2.41 5.10 19.58
N ARG A 41 -2.43 4.87 18.27
CA ARG A 41 -3.64 4.69 17.46
C ARG A 41 -3.39 3.78 16.27
N VAL A 42 -4.45 3.25 15.69
CA VAL A 42 -4.42 2.49 14.43
C VAL A 42 -4.08 3.37 13.23
N ALA A 43 -3.72 2.77 12.11
CA ALA A 43 -3.45 3.41 10.82
C ALA A 43 -2.34 4.47 10.83
N ARG A 44 -1.44 4.48 11.80
CA ARG A 44 -0.42 5.54 12.00
C ARG A 44 0.59 5.65 10.86
N HIS A 45 0.79 4.58 10.08
CA HIS A 45 1.83 4.46 9.08
C HIS A 45 1.27 4.42 7.64
N GLN A 46 1.62 3.41 6.83
CA GLN A 46 1.28 3.32 5.41
C GLN A 46 -0.22 3.53 5.11
N SER A 47 -1.10 3.14 6.04
CA SER A 47 -2.55 3.24 5.86
C SER A 47 -3.09 4.68 5.83
N SER A 48 -2.40 5.64 6.45
CA SER A 48 -2.72 7.07 6.38
C SER A 48 -1.72 7.88 5.53
N HIS A 49 -0.59 7.26 5.12
CA HIS A 49 0.46 7.89 4.33
C HIS A 49 0.52 7.32 2.91
N ASN A 50 -0.59 7.45 2.17
CA ASN A 50 -0.77 6.94 0.81
C ASN A 50 -1.52 7.95 -0.07
N SER A 51 -1.73 7.61 -1.34
CA SER A 51 -2.40 8.49 -2.31
C SER A 51 -3.92 8.57 -2.17
N GLY A 52 -4.55 7.74 -1.35
CA GLY A 52 -6.01 7.67 -1.24
C GLY A 52 -6.74 7.05 -2.45
N VAL A 53 -6.02 6.50 -3.41
CA VAL A 53 -6.58 5.98 -4.66
C VAL A 53 -7.25 4.62 -4.46
N ILE A 54 -8.49 4.50 -4.92
CA ILE A 54 -9.18 3.23 -5.14
C ILE A 54 -8.75 2.75 -6.54
N HIS A 55 -7.80 1.80 -6.58
CA HIS A 55 -7.21 1.31 -7.82
C HIS A 55 -8.16 0.36 -8.56
N SER A 56 -8.19 0.45 -9.90
CA SER A 56 -9.02 -0.38 -10.76
C SER A 56 -8.45 -1.76 -11.10
N GLY A 57 -7.15 -1.99 -10.89
CA GLY A 57 -6.47 -3.23 -11.31
C GLY A 57 -5.78 -3.17 -12.67
N ILE A 58 -5.76 -2.01 -13.35
CA ILE A 58 -5.25 -1.82 -14.72
C ILE A 58 -3.78 -2.24 -14.92
N TYR A 59 -2.93 -2.06 -13.88
CA TYR A 59 -1.48 -2.28 -14.00
C TYR A 59 -1.05 -3.73 -13.75
N TYR A 60 -1.89 -4.56 -13.14
CA TYR A 60 -1.46 -5.85 -12.60
C TYR A 60 -1.53 -6.96 -13.66
N LYS A 61 -0.58 -7.90 -13.57
CA LYS A 61 -0.52 -9.05 -14.47
C LYS A 61 -1.83 -9.86 -14.37
N PRO A 62 -2.50 -10.14 -15.49
CA PRO A 62 -3.70 -10.97 -15.47
C PRO A 62 -3.46 -12.32 -14.81
N GLY A 63 -4.41 -12.75 -13.96
CA GLY A 63 -4.31 -13.99 -13.21
C GLY A 63 -3.51 -13.91 -11.90
N SER A 64 -2.72 -12.85 -11.66
CA SER A 64 -2.02 -12.64 -10.37
C SER A 64 -3.00 -12.42 -9.22
N LEU A 65 -2.53 -12.69 -8.00
CA LEU A 65 -3.33 -12.45 -6.79
C LEU A 65 -3.66 -10.96 -6.63
N LYS A 66 -2.69 -10.08 -6.94
CA LYS A 66 -2.90 -8.62 -6.98
C LYS A 66 -4.04 -8.21 -7.92
N ALA A 67 -4.08 -8.75 -9.14
CA ALA A 67 -5.13 -8.40 -10.09
C ALA A 67 -6.51 -8.82 -9.58
N LYS A 68 -6.64 -10.09 -9.16
CA LYS A 68 -7.91 -10.66 -8.67
C LYS A 68 -8.43 -9.91 -7.45
N LEU A 69 -7.57 -9.74 -6.43
CA LEU A 69 -7.98 -9.09 -5.18
C LEU A 69 -8.19 -7.57 -5.35
N CYS A 70 -7.49 -6.92 -6.30
CA CYS A 70 -7.71 -5.50 -6.57
C CYS A 70 -9.05 -5.23 -7.22
N VAL A 71 -9.40 -5.95 -8.27
CA VAL A 71 -10.67 -5.73 -9.00
C VAL A 71 -11.87 -5.99 -8.08
N ALA A 72 -11.88 -7.14 -7.39
CA ALA A 72 -12.92 -7.45 -6.43
C ALA A 72 -12.91 -6.47 -5.22
N GLY A 73 -11.71 -6.10 -4.76
CA GLY A 73 -11.53 -5.20 -3.64
C GLY A 73 -11.94 -3.76 -3.93
N ALA A 74 -11.78 -3.29 -5.18
CA ALA A 74 -12.25 -1.96 -5.57
C ALA A 74 -13.76 -1.84 -5.42
N ALA A 75 -14.53 -2.82 -5.93
CA ALA A 75 -15.97 -2.85 -5.79
C ALA A 75 -16.38 -2.95 -4.30
N ALA A 76 -15.76 -3.85 -3.54
CA ALA A 76 -16.04 -4.01 -2.12
C ALA A 76 -15.70 -2.76 -1.30
N MET A 77 -14.62 -2.05 -1.64
CA MET A 77 -14.22 -0.80 -0.96
C MET A 77 -15.21 0.33 -1.22
N VAL A 78 -15.68 0.48 -2.47
CA VAL A 78 -16.70 1.50 -2.81
C VAL A 78 -18.00 1.21 -2.06
N GLU A 79 -18.43 -0.05 -2.03
CA GLU A 79 -19.62 -0.46 -1.29
C GLU A 79 -19.47 -0.20 0.21
N PHE A 80 -18.32 -0.57 0.79
CA PHE A 80 -18.03 -0.32 2.20
C PHE A 80 -18.05 1.18 2.52
N CYS A 81 -17.44 2.02 1.68
CA CYS A 81 -17.46 3.46 1.87
C CYS A 81 -18.89 4.02 1.78
N ARG A 82 -19.71 3.51 0.86
CA ARG A 82 -21.10 3.91 0.72
C ARG A 82 -21.94 3.51 1.95
N GLU A 83 -21.83 2.26 2.39
CA GLU A 83 -22.59 1.71 3.53
C GLU A 83 -22.27 2.46 4.82
N HIS A 84 -21.00 2.84 5.01
CA HIS A 84 -20.54 3.50 6.23
C HIS A 84 -20.36 5.02 6.09
N CYS A 85 -20.93 5.64 5.06
CA CYS A 85 -20.89 7.10 4.83
C CYS A 85 -19.45 7.66 4.81
N ILE A 86 -18.46 6.87 4.37
CA ILE A 86 -17.09 7.33 4.23
C ILE A 86 -16.95 8.12 2.91
N PRO A 87 -16.41 9.33 2.93
CA PRO A 87 -16.24 10.14 1.73
C PRO A 87 -15.40 9.41 0.67
N HIS A 88 -15.96 9.26 -0.52
CA HIS A 88 -15.30 8.65 -1.67
C HIS A 88 -15.82 9.26 -2.98
N SER A 89 -15.05 9.14 -4.05
CA SER A 89 -15.45 9.61 -5.38
C SER A 89 -14.85 8.71 -6.45
N ILE A 90 -15.68 8.27 -7.38
CA ILE A 90 -15.21 7.56 -8.59
C ILE A 90 -15.00 8.61 -9.68
N CYS A 91 -13.85 9.25 -9.63
CA CYS A 91 -13.50 10.39 -10.48
C CYS A 91 -12.83 9.99 -11.81
N GLY A 92 -12.48 8.72 -11.97
CA GLY A 92 -11.73 8.24 -13.12
C GLY A 92 -10.23 8.60 -13.08
N LYS A 93 -9.52 8.09 -14.08
CA LYS A 93 -8.10 8.30 -14.29
C LYS A 93 -7.77 8.33 -15.77
N VAL A 94 -6.84 9.18 -16.18
CA VAL A 94 -6.20 9.13 -17.50
C VAL A 94 -4.74 8.71 -17.35
N ILE A 95 -4.29 7.76 -18.18
CA ILE A 95 -2.88 7.36 -18.30
C ILE A 95 -2.39 7.92 -19.63
N VAL A 96 -1.46 8.88 -19.57
CA VAL A 96 -1.11 9.73 -20.71
C VAL A 96 0.21 9.26 -21.31
N ALA A 97 0.21 8.93 -22.61
CA ALA A 97 1.42 8.76 -23.40
C ALA A 97 1.86 10.10 -23.96
N THR A 98 3.04 10.53 -23.56
CA THR A 98 3.64 11.82 -23.96
C THR A 98 4.69 11.65 -25.06
N ARG A 99 5.09 10.41 -25.36
CA ARG A 99 6.09 10.07 -26.36
C ARG A 99 5.64 8.89 -27.23
N PRO A 100 6.10 8.82 -28.51
CA PRO A 100 5.71 7.75 -29.41
C PRO A 100 6.03 6.35 -28.88
N GLU A 101 7.17 6.15 -28.21
CA GLU A 101 7.59 4.87 -27.64
C GLU A 101 6.69 4.38 -26.50
N GLU A 102 5.87 5.24 -25.91
CA GLU A 102 4.92 4.89 -24.85
C GLU A 102 3.58 4.33 -25.39
N LEU A 103 3.30 4.50 -26.70
CA LEU A 103 2.01 4.11 -27.30
C LEU A 103 1.78 2.59 -27.26
N GLN A 104 2.82 1.79 -27.51
CA GLN A 104 2.72 0.34 -27.42
C GLN A 104 2.41 -0.12 -25.99
N SER A 105 3.09 0.46 -25.00
CA SER A 105 2.86 0.15 -23.59
C SER A 105 1.44 0.58 -23.15
N LEU A 106 0.92 1.67 -23.70
CA LEU A 106 -0.46 2.13 -23.42
C LEU A 106 -1.50 1.12 -23.95
N GLU A 107 -1.29 0.59 -25.17
CA GLU A 107 -2.16 -0.45 -25.75
C GLU A 107 -2.05 -1.78 -24.95
N GLU A 108 -0.87 -2.12 -24.48
CA GLU A 108 -0.67 -3.29 -23.61
C GLU A 108 -1.43 -3.15 -22.28
N LEU A 109 -1.46 -1.93 -21.68
CA LEU A 109 -2.24 -1.64 -20.49
C LEU A 109 -3.74 -1.77 -20.76
N ARG A 110 -4.24 -1.32 -21.92
CA ARG A 110 -5.64 -1.51 -22.32
C ARG A 110 -6.02 -2.99 -22.30
N ARG A 111 -5.25 -3.82 -23.03
CA ARG A 111 -5.48 -5.28 -23.10
C ARG A 111 -5.41 -5.94 -21.72
N ARG A 112 -4.46 -5.50 -20.88
CA ARG A 112 -4.32 -5.99 -19.51
C ARG A 112 -5.53 -5.63 -18.65
N GLY A 113 -6.02 -4.40 -18.77
CA GLY A 113 -7.22 -3.94 -18.09
C GLY A 113 -8.46 -4.75 -18.47
N GLU A 114 -8.66 -4.99 -19.78
CA GLU A 114 -9.74 -5.83 -20.28
C GLU A 114 -9.65 -7.27 -19.77
N ALA A 115 -8.44 -7.85 -19.81
CA ALA A 115 -8.21 -9.21 -19.29
C ALA A 115 -8.42 -9.32 -17.77
N ASN A 116 -8.26 -8.23 -17.03
CA ASN A 116 -8.55 -8.15 -15.59
C ASN A 116 -10.03 -7.83 -15.29
N GLY A 117 -10.84 -7.58 -16.31
CA GLY A 117 -12.26 -7.21 -16.13
C GLY A 117 -12.48 -5.76 -15.67
N VAL A 118 -11.53 -4.86 -15.93
CA VAL A 118 -11.67 -3.43 -15.61
C VAL A 118 -12.66 -2.79 -16.61
N ALA A 119 -13.82 -2.38 -16.10
CA ALA A 119 -14.90 -1.87 -16.95
C ALA A 119 -14.57 -0.48 -17.54
N GLY A 120 -15.01 -0.25 -18.79
CA GLY A 120 -15.02 1.04 -19.46
C GLY A 120 -13.63 1.57 -19.86
N VAL A 121 -12.61 0.71 -19.87
CA VAL A 121 -11.26 1.09 -20.34
C VAL A 121 -11.29 1.37 -21.82
N ARG A 122 -10.76 2.55 -22.24
CA ARG A 122 -10.73 2.94 -23.65
C ARG A 122 -9.57 3.88 -23.96
N LEU A 123 -9.02 3.76 -25.16
CA LEU A 123 -8.04 4.69 -25.69
C LEU A 123 -8.72 5.93 -26.25
N ILE A 124 -8.08 7.07 -26.05
CA ILE A 124 -8.51 8.38 -26.56
C ILE A 124 -7.34 9.13 -27.19
N GLY A 125 -7.64 9.98 -28.13
CA GLY A 125 -6.68 10.91 -28.72
C GLY A 125 -6.50 12.19 -27.91
N SER A 126 -5.59 13.06 -28.36
CA SER A 126 -5.23 14.31 -27.69
C SER A 126 -6.40 15.32 -27.58
N ALA A 127 -7.35 15.31 -28.52
CA ALA A 127 -8.53 16.20 -28.47
C ALA A 127 -9.43 15.84 -27.29
N GLU A 128 -9.84 14.57 -27.19
CA GLU A 128 -10.69 14.09 -26.12
C GLU A 128 -9.98 14.13 -24.75
N LEU A 129 -8.66 13.92 -24.71
CA LEU A 129 -7.88 14.10 -23.48
C LEU A 129 -8.05 15.52 -22.94
N ARG A 130 -8.01 16.55 -23.80
CA ARG A 130 -8.22 17.96 -23.39
C ARG A 130 -9.63 18.27 -22.94
N GLU A 131 -10.63 17.54 -23.43
CA GLU A 131 -12.00 17.68 -22.93
C GLU A 131 -12.14 17.17 -21.48
N LEU A 132 -11.50 16.03 -21.19
CA LEU A 132 -11.52 15.43 -19.86
C LEU A 132 -10.62 16.17 -18.87
N GLU A 133 -9.38 16.44 -19.26
CA GLU A 133 -8.34 17.10 -18.47
C GLU A 133 -7.74 18.27 -19.28
N PRO A 134 -8.33 19.49 -19.22
CA PRO A 134 -7.99 20.60 -20.11
C PRO A 134 -6.51 21.03 -20.08
N SER A 135 -5.84 20.80 -18.95
CA SER A 135 -4.43 21.16 -18.78
C SER A 135 -3.48 20.00 -19.14
N ALA A 136 -4.02 18.80 -19.41
CA ALA A 136 -3.20 17.67 -19.79
C ALA A 136 -2.75 17.74 -21.26
N SER A 137 -1.54 17.26 -21.51
CA SER A 137 -0.95 17.18 -22.85
C SER A 137 -0.38 15.77 -23.08
N GLY A 138 -0.72 15.18 -24.22
CA GLY A 138 -0.24 13.87 -24.63
C GLY A 138 -0.63 13.53 -26.05
N LEU A 139 -0.01 12.48 -26.61
CA LEU A 139 -0.33 11.95 -27.94
C LEU A 139 -1.66 11.18 -27.88
N ASN A 140 -1.73 10.23 -26.94
CA ASN A 140 -2.89 9.42 -26.64
C ASN A 140 -3.00 9.24 -25.12
N ALA A 141 -4.17 8.84 -24.64
CA ALA A 141 -4.36 8.45 -23.26
C ALA A 141 -5.27 7.23 -23.13
N LEU A 142 -5.15 6.52 -22.02
CA LEU A 142 -6.03 5.43 -21.61
C LEU A 142 -6.94 5.95 -20.50
N VAL A 143 -8.24 5.97 -20.73
CA VAL A 143 -9.26 6.33 -19.74
C VAL A 143 -9.60 5.10 -18.92
N VAL A 144 -9.60 5.24 -17.59
CA VAL A 144 -9.96 4.19 -16.63
C VAL A 144 -11.03 4.74 -15.69
N PRO A 145 -12.30 4.68 -16.04
CA PRO A 145 -13.38 5.37 -15.34
C PRO A 145 -13.68 4.80 -13.95
N SER A 146 -13.36 3.53 -13.70
CA SER A 146 -13.59 2.85 -12.42
C SER A 146 -12.57 3.18 -11.31
N THR A 147 -11.59 4.05 -11.58
CA THR A 147 -10.64 4.53 -10.57
C THR A 147 -11.30 5.60 -9.69
N GLY A 148 -11.05 5.54 -8.39
CA GLY A 148 -11.60 6.52 -7.45
C GLY A 148 -10.60 6.94 -6.39
N VAL A 149 -11.10 7.73 -5.44
CA VAL A 149 -10.34 8.20 -4.26
C VAL A 149 -11.20 8.11 -3.00
N THR A 150 -10.57 7.86 -1.87
CA THR A 150 -11.18 7.86 -0.53
C THR A 150 -10.13 8.25 0.53
N ASP A 151 -10.57 8.41 1.76
CA ASP A 151 -9.69 8.53 2.92
C ASP A 151 -9.52 7.15 3.61
N TYR A 152 -8.38 6.51 3.39
CA TYR A 152 -8.10 5.22 4.01
C TYR A 152 -7.85 5.29 5.53
N ALA A 153 -7.58 6.46 6.10
CA ALA A 153 -7.56 6.62 7.56
C ALA A 153 -8.99 6.46 8.12
N ALA A 154 -9.97 7.12 7.50
CA ALA A 154 -11.39 6.96 7.88
C ALA A 154 -11.90 5.52 7.68
N VAL A 155 -11.45 4.84 6.62
CA VAL A 155 -11.74 3.39 6.42
C VAL A 155 -11.18 2.56 7.59
N CYS A 156 -9.94 2.81 8.01
CA CYS A 156 -9.32 2.10 9.13
C CYS A 156 -10.02 2.37 10.46
N ASP A 157 -10.41 3.61 10.71
CA ASP A 157 -11.14 3.99 11.91
C ASP A 157 -12.49 3.25 11.97
N LYS A 158 -13.19 3.16 10.83
CA LYS A 158 -14.45 2.38 10.75
C LYS A 158 -14.23 0.88 10.92
N TYR A 159 -13.14 0.32 10.36
CA TYR A 159 -12.79 -1.09 10.64
C TYR A 159 -12.59 -1.31 12.14
N ALA A 160 -11.85 -0.41 12.82
CA ALA A 160 -11.60 -0.52 14.24
C ALA A 160 -12.88 -0.44 15.08
N GLU A 161 -13.77 0.49 14.76
CA GLU A 161 -15.11 0.61 15.37
C GLU A 161 -15.90 -0.71 15.25
N LEU A 162 -16.04 -1.23 14.04
CA LEU A 162 -16.77 -2.47 13.78
C LEU A 162 -16.16 -3.71 14.45
N ILE A 163 -14.82 -3.77 14.58
CA ILE A 163 -14.15 -4.85 15.33
C ILE A 163 -14.57 -4.82 16.79
N VAL A 164 -14.56 -3.64 17.42
CA VAL A 164 -14.93 -3.47 18.82
C VAL A 164 -16.42 -3.77 19.05
N GLU A 165 -17.30 -3.26 18.18
CA GLU A 165 -18.75 -3.55 18.23
C GLU A 165 -19.05 -5.05 18.15
N ARG A 166 -18.22 -5.82 17.43
CA ARG A 166 -18.33 -7.28 17.31
C ARG A 166 -17.60 -8.07 18.40
N GLY A 167 -17.13 -7.38 19.47
CA GLY A 167 -16.49 -8.02 20.61
C GLY A 167 -14.99 -8.31 20.43
N GLY A 168 -14.35 -7.85 19.36
CA GLY A 168 -12.90 -7.87 19.22
C GLY A 168 -12.22 -6.82 20.09
N SER A 169 -10.97 -7.07 20.44
CA SER A 169 -10.16 -6.16 21.25
C SER A 169 -9.04 -5.53 20.43
N ILE A 170 -8.85 -4.22 20.54
CA ILE A 170 -7.72 -3.50 19.96
C ILE A 170 -6.92 -2.88 21.10
N LEU A 171 -5.64 -3.23 21.18
CA LEU A 171 -4.72 -2.70 22.18
C LEU A 171 -3.61 -1.90 21.49
N THR A 172 -3.66 -0.58 21.70
CA THR A 172 -2.65 0.36 21.21
C THR A 172 -1.53 0.54 22.23
N SER A 173 -0.41 1.19 21.81
CA SER A 173 0.82 1.31 22.60
C SER A 173 1.36 -0.04 23.10
N ALA A 174 1.07 -1.12 22.35
CA ALA A 174 1.36 -2.51 22.69
C ALA A 174 2.40 -3.11 21.72
N GLU A 175 3.59 -2.47 21.63
CA GLU A 175 4.70 -2.98 20.82
C GLU A 175 5.06 -4.40 21.29
N VAL A 176 5.07 -5.35 20.36
CA VAL A 176 5.53 -6.72 20.60
C VAL A 176 7.05 -6.70 20.72
N LEU A 177 7.56 -7.13 21.87
CA LEU A 177 8.98 -7.12 22.21
C LEU A 177 9.62 -8.49 22.02
N SER A 178 8.88 -9.59 22.31
CA SER A 178 9.29 -10.96 22.08
C SER A 178 8.09 -11.86 21.78
N LEU A 179 8.36 -12.98 21.11
CA LEU A 179 7.40 -14.07 20.88
C LEU A 179 8.01 -15.37 21.40
N LYS A 180 7.28 -16.06 22.26
CA LYS A 180 7.63 -17.42 22.70
C LYS A 180 6.64 -18.40 22.09
N ARG A 181 7.10 -19.24 21.19
CA ARG A 181 6.27 -20.20 20.47
C ARG A 181 6.42 -21.58 21.09
N GLY A 182 5.34 -22.05 21.71
CA GLY A 182 5.19 -23.42 22.17
C GLY A 182 4.46 -24.30 21.15
N ALA A 183 4.25 -25.57 21.49
CA ALA A 183 3.58 -26.55 20.62
C ALA A 183 2.10 -26.18 20.36
N SER A 184 1.39 -25.66 21.36
CA SER A 184 -0.04 -25.33 21.30
C SER A 184 -0.37 -23.87 21.62
N GLU A 185 0.62 -23.10 22.06
CA GLU A 185 0.42 -21.73 22.53
C GLU A 185 1.58 -20.84 22.09
N ILE A 186 1.24 -19.60 21.76
CA ILE A 186 2.18 -18.54 21.46
C ILE A 186 1.98 -17.44 22.49
N VAL A 187 3.04 -16.99 23.14
CA VAL A 187 3.02 -15.87 24.08
C VAL A 187 3.70 -14.66 23.45
N ALA A 188 2.95 -13.58 23.28
CA ALA A 188 3.44 -12.28 22.85
C ALA A 188 3.70 -11.40 24.07
N GLU A 189 4.96 -11.10 24.34
CA GLU A 189 5.35 -10.10 25.35
C GLU A 189 5.31 -8.71 24.72
N THR A 190 4.61 -7.79 25.34
CA THR A 190 4.43 -6.43 24.86
C THR A 190 4.75 -5.41 25.92
N LYS A 191 4.83 -4.12 25.56
CA LYS A 191 4.92 -3.01 26.53
C LYS A 191 3.70 -2.90 27.47
N ARG A 192 2.59 -3.58 27.15
CA ARG A 192 1.34 -3.56 27.91
C ARG A 192 1.07 -4.86 28.66
N GLY A 193 2.03 -5.78 28.70
CA GLY A 193 1.93 -7.09 29.33
C GLY A 193 2.08 -8.24 28.36
N ALA A 194 1.91 -9.45 28.84
CA ALA A 194 1.99 -10.68 28.07
C ALA A 194 0.58 -11.18 27.71
N PHE A 195 0.41 -11.62 26.47
CA PHE A 195 -0.83 -12.17 25.93
C PHE A 195 -0.55 -13.50 25.26
N SER A 196 -1.40 -14.49 25.51
CA SER A 196 -1.25 -15.81 24.90
C SER A 196 -2.36 -16.10 23.89
N THR A 197 -2.02 -16.91 22.89
CA THR A 197 -2.94 -17.28 21.82
C THR A 197 -2.62 -18.66 21.25
N THR A 198 -3.62 -19.31 20.67
CA THR A 198 -3.43 -20.53 19.89
C THR A 198 -3.02 -20.22 18.44
N TYR A 199 -3.39 -19.05 17.91
CA TYR A 199 -3.10 -18.66 16.55
C TYR A 199 -2.59 -17.22 16.45
N PHE A 200 -1.56 -16.98 15.63
CA PHE A 200 -0.92 -15.67 15.51
C PHE A 200 -0.82 -15.23 14.06
N ILE A 201 -1.24 -13.99 13.78
CA ILE A 201 -1.18 -13.42 12.43
C ILE A 201 -0.31 -12.16 12.44
N ASN A 202 0.78 -12.21 11.70
CA ASN A 202 1.73 -11.11 11.55
C ASN A 202 1.32 -10.20 10.38
N CYS A 203 0.72 -9.05 10.68
CA CYS A 203 0.39 -7.97 9.75
C CYS A 203 1.23 -6.71 10.00
N ALA A 204 2.47 -6.85 10.46
CA ALA A 204 3.31 -5.75 10.94
C ALA A 204 3.93 -4.87 9.83
N GLY A 205 3.55 -5.05 8.56
CA GLY A 205 3.93 -4.18 7.45
C GLY A 205 5.44 -3.97 7.33
N LEU A 206 5.93 -2.76 7.62
CA LEU A 206 7.36 -2.42 7.60
C LEU A 206 8.22 -3.29 8.53
N PHE A 207 7.63 -3.96 9.51
CA PHE A 207 8.33 -4.83 10.47
C PHE A 207 7.97 -6.32 10.34
N SER A 208 7.26 -6.71 9.28
CA SER A 208 6.76 -8.09 9.11
C SER A 208 7.87 -9.14 9.11
N ASP A 209 9.02 -8.86 8.50
CA ASP A 209 10.20 -9.72 8.49
C ASP A 209 10.85 -9.85 9.89
N ARG A 210 10.78 -8.80 10.72
CA ARG A 210 11.30 -8.85 12.11
C ARG A 210 10.39 -9.64 13.02
N ILE A 211 9.08 -9.49 12.89
CA ILE A 211 8.12 -10.30 13.65
C ILE A 211 8.21 -11.76 13.22
N SER A 212 8.46 -12.05 11.94
CA SER A 212 8.69 -13.43 11.47
C SER A 212 9.90 -14.07 12.18
N ARG A 213 11.05 -13.39 12.18
CA ARG A 213 12.24 -13.87 12.91
C ARG A 213 12.01 -14.01 14.42
N MET A 214 11.24 -13.10 15.00
CA MET A 214 10.87 -13.14 16.41
C MET A 214 10.01 -14.37 16.75
N ALA A 215 9.20 -14.84 15.79
CA ALA A 215 8.41 -16.08 15.90
C ALA A 215 9.25 -17.36 15.65
N GLY A 216 10.55 -17.23 15.37
CA GLY A 216 11.45 -18.35 15.07
C GLY A 216 11.46 -18.76 13.60
N ASP A 217 10.79 -18.02 12.72
CA ASP A 217 10.75 -18.30 11.29
C ASP A 217 11.72 -17.38 10.53
N GLU A 218 12.57 -17.94 9.66
CA GLU A 218 13.47 -17.14 8.83
C GLU A 218 12.80 -16.80 7.48
N PRO A 219 12.40 -15.55 7.26
CA PRO A 219 11.77 -15.17 6.01
C PRO A 219 12.80 -15.13 4.87
N GLU A 220 12.39 -15.60 3.68
CA GLU A 220 13.22 -15.53 2.47
C GLU A 220 13.46 -14.10 1.96
N VAL A 221 12.75 -13.14 2.56
CA VAL A 221 12.77 -11.73 2.19
C VAL A 221 13.17 -10.85 3.36
N THR A 222 13.68 -9.66 3.03
CA THR A 222 13.80 -8.55 3.97
C THR A 222 12.98 -7.36 3.50
N ILE A 223 12.48 -6.56 4.44
CA ILE A 223 11.73 -5.36 4.07
C ILE A 223 12.68 -4.19 3.89
N ALA A 224 12.78 -3.72 2.65
CA ALA A 224 13.47 -2.48 2.29
C ALA A 224 12.46 -1.31 2.28
N PRO A 225 12.68 -0.27 3.08
CA PRO A 225 11.78 0.88 3.14
C PRO A 225 12.08 1.84 1.98
N PHE A 226 11.08 2.13 1.12
CA PHE A 226 11.18 3.14 0.07
C PHE A 226 10.25 4.30 0.39
N ARG A 227 10.83 5.49 0.60
CA ARG A 227 10.07 6.72 0.83
C ARG A 227 9.64 7.32 -0.50
N GLY A 228 8.36 7.63 -0.62
CA GLY A 228 7.77 8.42 -1.67
C GLY A 228 7.47 9.81 -1.15
N GLU A 229 8.07 10.82 -1.74
CA GLU A 229 7.88 12.23 -1.39
C GLU A 229 6.88 12.87 -2.34
N TYR A 230 6.01 13.72 -1.80
CA TYR A 230 5.00 14.43 -2.56
C TYR A 230 5.22 15.94 -2.49
N TYR A 231 4.80 16.63 -3.54
CA TYR A 231 4.41 18.01 -3.52
C TYR A 231 2.89 18.11 -3.60
N ASN A 232 2.34 19.25 -3.20
CA ASN A 232 0.94 19.59 -3.42
C ASN A 232 0.89 20.74 -4.39
N LEU A 233 -0.11 20.77 -5.29
CA LEU A 233 -0.44 22.02 -5.99
C LEU A 233 -1.00 23.03 -4.97
N THR A 234 -0.68 24.29 -5.18
CA THR A 234 -1.33 25.37 -4.42
C THR A 234 -2.85 25.36 -4.66
N PRO A 235 -3.68 25.84 -3.74
CA PRO A 235 -5.13 25.84 -3.90
C PRO A 235 -5.59 26.49 -5.20
N GLU A 236 -4.95 27.61 -5.59
CA GLU A 236 -5.25 28.40 -6.80
C GLU A 236 -4.97 27.60 -8.09
N ARG A 237 -4.03 26.65 -8.02
CA ARG A 237 -3.61 25.82 -9.16
C ARG A 237 -4.21 24.42 -9.16
N SER A 238 -4.97 24.07 -8.14
CA SER A 238 -5.62 22.74 -8.03
C SER A 238 -6.60 22.46 -9.18
N SER A 239 -7.10 23.50 -9.85
CA SER A 239 -7.96 23.38 -11.04
C SER A 239 -7.25 22.83 -12.28
N LEU A 240 -5.90 22.80 -12.31
CA LEU A 240 -5.12 22.19 -13.39
C LEU A 240 -5.35 20.68 -13.51
N VAL A 241 -5.86 20.03 -12.45
CA VAL A 241 -6.10 18.59 -12.42
C VAL A 241 -7.52 18.33 -11.95
N ARG A 242 -8.36 17.73 -12.78
CA ARG A 242 -9.76 17.43 -12.44
C ARG A 242 -9.90 16.11 -11.69
N ALA A 243 -9.11 15.10 -12.07
CA ALA A 243 -9.15 13.76 -11.48
C ALA A 243 -7.74 13.21 -11.20
N LEU A 244 -7.33 12.15 -11.90
CA LEU A 244 -6.00 11.55 -11.77
C LEU A 244 -5.30 11.53 -13.13
N ILE A 245 -4.08 12.09 -13.20
CA ILE A 245 -3.27 12.13 -14.42
C ILE A 245 -1.97 11.37 -14.16
N TYR A 246 -1.81 10.23 -14.82
CA TYR A 246 -0.72 9.29 -14.61
C TYR A 246 0.11 9.12 -15.88
N PRO A 247 1.44 8.91 -15.78
CA PRO A 247 2.25 8.55 -16.94
C PRO A 247 2.05 7.07 -17.30
N VAL A 248 2.41 6.72 -18.52
CA VAL A 248 2.63 5.31 -18.88
C VAL A 248 3.78 4.77 -18.04
N PRO A 249 3.63 3.62 -17.37
CA PRO A 249 4.72 2.98 -16.62
C PRO A 249 5.90 2.64 -17.51
N ASP A 250 7.12 2.94 -17.06
CA ASP A 250 8.33 2.43 -17.68
C ASP A 250 8.57 0.98 -17.22
N PRO A 251 8.53 -0.04 -18.10
CA PRO A 251 8.67 -1.44 -17.71
C PRO A 251 10.04 -1.79 -17.11
N ARG A 252 11.05 -0.92 -17.32
CA ARG A 252 12.40 -1.09 -16.77
C ARG A 252 12.51 -0.66 -15.32
N PHE A 253 11.47 0.03 -14.79
CA PHE A 253 11.49 0.60 -13.46
C PHE A 253 10.36 0.02 -12.59
N PRO A 254 10.65 -0.42 -11.34
CA PRO A 254 9.67 -1.09 -10.49
C PRO A 254 8.62 -0.16 -9.89
N PHE A 255 8.81 1.14 -9.98
CA PHE A 255 7.88 2.13 -9.42
C PHE A 255 7.29 3.00 -10.52
N LEU A 256 6.04 3.41 -10.31
CA LEU A 256 5.38 4.35 -11.20
C LEU A 256 6.03 5.74 -11.09
N GLY A 257 6.19 6.42 -12.23
CA GLY A 257 6.68 7.79 -12.27
C GLY A 257 5.75 8.77 -11.54
N VAL A 258 6.25 9.99 -11.28
CA VAL A 258 5.48 11.06 -10.65
C VAL A 258 4.20 11.34 -11.42
N HIS A 259 3.10 11.56 -10.71
CA HIS A 259 1.76 11.70 -11.27
C HIS A 259 0.92 12.65 -10.40
N PHE A 260 -0.25 13.03 -10.89
CA PHE A 260 -1.18 13.87 -10.15
C PHE A 260 -2.34 13.04 -9.61
N THR A 261 -2.70 13.31 -8.36
CA THR A 261 -3.85 12.70 -7.70
C THR A 261 -4.68 13.76 -6.99
N ARG A 262 -5.90 13.99 -7.46
CA ARG A 262 -6.87 14.80 -6.74
C ARG A 262 -7.44 13.99 -5.60
N ARG A 263 -7.20 14.45 -4.38
CA ARG A 263 -7.70 13.83 -3.15
C ARG A 263 -9.19 14.08 -2.96
N ILE A 264 -9.81 13.26 -2.11
CA ILE A 264 -11.21 13.48 -1.69
C ILE A 264 -11.43 14.86 -1.04
N SER A 265 -10.40 15.44 -0.42
CA SER A 265 -10.41 16.80 0.11
C SER A 265 -10.35 17.91 -0.94
N GLY A 266 -10.21 17.57 -2.23
CA GLY A 266 -9.99 18.52 -3.32
C GLY A 266 -8.55 18.94 -3.54
N ARG A 267 -7.64 18.67 -2.58
CA ARG A 267 -6.21 18.91 -2.73
C ARG A 267 -5.63 18.05 -3.85
N VAL A 268 -4.67 18.57 -4.60
CA VAL A 268 -3.97 17.81 -5.64
C VAL A 268 -2.55 17.51 -5.18
N ASP A 269 -2.26 16.23 -5.01
CA ASP A 269 -0.92 15.74 -4.77
C ASP A 269 -0.19 15.52 -6.10
N ALA A 270 1.09 15.87 -6.15
CA ALA A 270 2.02 15.61 -7.25
C ALA A 270 3.15 14.71 -6.73
N GLY A 271 3.34 13.56 -7.33
CA GLY A 271 4.30 12.55 -6.86
C GLY A 271 3.69 11.15 -6.88
N PRO A 272 4.26 10.22 -6.10
CA PRO A 272 5.53 10.33 -5.38
C PRO A 272 6.74 9.93 -6.23
N ASN A 273 7.95 10.31 -5.78
CA ASN A 273 9.20 9.66 -6.16
C ASN A 273 9.39 8.34 -5.38
N ALA A 274 10.56 7.69 -5.50
CA ALA A 274 10.87 6.47 -4.77
C ALA A 274 12.35 6.42 -4.38
N VAL A 275 12.68 6.84 -3.16
CA VAL A 275 14.04 6.83 -2.61
C VAL A 275 14.16 5.91 -1.41
N LEU A 276 15.33 5.31 -1.17
CA LEU A 276 15.58 4.52 0.02
C LEU A 276 15.42 5.38 1.27
N ALA A 277 14.65 4.90 2.25
CA ALA A 277 14.57 5.53 3.57
C ALA A 277 15.63 4.92 4.51
N PHE A 278 16.31 5.77 5.31
CA PHE A 278 17.35 5.32 6.26
C PHE A 278 16.79 4.86 7.61
N ARG A 279 15.48 4.88 7.73
CA ARG A 279 14.69 4.34 8.83
C ARG A 279 13.42 3.68 8.25
N ARG A 280 12.97 2.57 8.83
CA ARG A 280 11.74 1.88 8.35
C ARG A 280 10.49 2.78 8.37
N GLU A 281 10.43 3.69 9.30
CA GLU A 281 9.39 4.73 9.41
C GLU A 281 10.01 6.11 9.18
N GLY A 282 10.85 6.23 8.15
CA GLY A 282 11.56 7.45 7.80
C GLY A 282 10.73 8.34 6.87
N TYR A 283 9.81 9.13 7.43
CA TYR A 283 8.97 10.06 6.67
C TYR A 283 9.69 11.35 6.29
N ARG A 284 10.74 11.74 7.03
CA ARG A 284 11.59 12.89 6.71
C ARG A 284 12.91 12.42 6.11
N ARG A 285 13.55 13.28 5.31
CA ARG A 285 14.90 12.99 4.74
C ARG A 285 15.97 12.81 5.82
N THR A 286 15.80 13.48 6.95
CA THR A 286 16.68 13.44 8.10
C THR A 286 16.42 12.27 9.04
N ASP A 287 15.33 11.50 8.84
CA ASP A 287 15.04 10.37 9.70
C ASP A 287 16.04 9.24 9.45
N PHE A 288 16.81 8.93 10.50
CA PHE A 288 17.88 7.96 10.46
C PHE A 288 17.78 6.99 11.65
N LYS A 289 18.02 5.70 11.41
CA LYS A 289 18.16 4.68 12.46
C LYS A 289 19.21 3.66 12.04
N LEU A 290 20.34 3.65 12.71
CA LEU A 290 21.50 2.80 12.37
C LEU A 290 21.11 1.31 12.20
N LYS A 291 20.30 0.77 13.12
CA LYS A 291 19.83 -0.63 13.06
C LYS A 291 19.03 -0.93 11.79
N ASP A 292 18.23 0.02 11.29
CA ASP A 292 17.41 -0.17 10.09
C ASP A 292 18.27 -0.12 8.83
N LEU A 293 19.19 0.86 8.76
CA LEU A 293 20.14 0.99 7.66
C LEU A 293 21.10 -0.22 7.61
N ALA A 294 21.70 -0.58 8.75
CA ALA A 294 22.58 -1.74 8.83
C ALA A 294 21.89 -3.03 8.40
N SER A 295 20.62 -3.24 8.81
CA SER A 295 19.81 -4.39 8.38
C SER A 295 19.61 -4.45 6.85
N SER A 296 19.44 -3.28 6.20
CA SER A 296 19.30 -3.22 4.74
C SER A 296 20.65 -3.47 4.05
N LEU A 297 21.75 -2.86 4.53
CA LEU A 297 23.08 -2.99 3.95
C LEU A 297 23.68 -4.38 4.15
N ALA A 298 23.38 -5.06 5.26
CA ALA A 298 23.84 -6.41 5.53
C ALA A 298 23.14 -7.48 4.66
N PHE A 299 22.03 -7.14 3.99
CA PHE A 299 21.30 -8.09 3.18
C PHE A 299 21.86 -8.15 1.75
N PRO A 300 22.36 -9.32 1.28
CA PRO A 300 22.99 -9.44 -0.05
C PRO A 300 22.11 -8.97 -1.21
N GLY A 301 20.80 -9.18 -1.11
CA GLY A 301 19.84 -8.75 -2.11
C GLY A 301 19.82 -7.25 -2.32
N PHE A 302 20.14 -6.45 -1.29
CA PHE A 302 20.21 -4.99 -1.40
C PHE A 302 21.26 -4.53 -2.42
N TRP A 303 22.45 -5.09 -2.38
CA TRP A 303 23.53 -4.76 -3.32
C TRP A 303 23.24 -5.23 -4.73
N ARG A 304 22.64 -6.42 -4.88
CA ARG A 304 22.20 -6.95 -6.20
C ARG A 304 21.09 -6.10 -6.80
N MET A 305 20.12 -5.67 -6.01
CA MET A 305 19.09 -4.72 -6.42
C MET A 305 19.71 -3.38 -6.84
N GLY A 306 20.62 -2.83 -6.02
CA GLY A 306 21.35 -1.60 -6.31
C GLY A 306 22.09 -1.68 -7.65
N ALA A 307 22.83 -2.77 -7.89
CA ALA A 307 23.54 -2.99 -9.15
C ALA A 307 22.59 -3.10 -10.37
N ARG A 308 21.38 -3.65 -10.19
CA ARG A 308 20.38 -3.77 -11.26
C ARG A 308 19.72 -2.44 -11.61
N TYR A 309 19.41 -1.61 -10.60
CA TYR A 309 18.59 -0.40 -10.74
C TYR A 309 19.35 0.91 -10.48
N TRP A 310 20.69 0.91 -10.51
CA TRP A 310 21.50 2.07 -10.12
C TRP A 310 21.18 3.35 -10.90
N ARG A 311 20.94 3.24 -12.23
CA ARG A 311 20.59 4.40 -13.08
C ARG A 311 19.27 5.03 -12.64
N SER A 312 18.24 4.21 -12.54
CA SER A 312 16.91 4.67 -12.09
C SER A 312 16.94 5.18 -10.65
N GLY A 313 17.73 4.52 -9.78
CA GLY A 313 17.94 4.98 -8.40
C GLY A 313 18.60 6.36 -8.35
N PHE A 314 19.59 6.64 -9.20
CA PHE A 314 20.22 7.95 -9.30
C PHE A 314 19.23 9.03 -9.77
N ASP A 315 18.39 8.74 -10.76
CA ASP A 315 17.35 9.66 -11.25
C ASP A 315 16.32 9.97 -10.16
N GLU A 316 15.94 8.98 -9.34
CA GLU A 316 15.03 9.18 -8.20
C GLU A 316 15.66 10.05 -7.11
N VAL A 317 16.92 9.79 -6.77
CA VAL A 317 17.68 10.62 -5.81
C VAL A 317 17.82 12.05 -6.35
N HIS A 318 18.15 12.23 -7.63
CA HIS A 318 18.21 13.55 -8.25
C HIS A 318 16.86 14.27 -8.16
N ARG A 319 15.73 13.61 -8.47
CA ARG A 319 14.39 14.19 -8.31
C ARG A 319 14.04 14.51 -6.85
N SER A 320 14.54 13.74 -5.89
CA SER A 320 14.35 14.03 -4.46
C SER A 320 15.02 15.33 -4.03
N PHE A 321 16.18 15.67 -4.59
CA PHE A 321 16.95 16.87 -4.23
C PHE A 321 16.70 18.06 -5.16
N SER A 322 16.15 17.86 -6.36
CA SER A 322 15.91 18.89 -7.36
C SER A 322 14.42 19.07 -7.65
N LYS A 323 13.81 20.10 -7.06
CA LYS A 323 12.42 20.47 -7.34
C LYS A 323 12.23 20.75 -8.85
N ALA A 324 13.20 21.41 -9.49
CA ALA A 324 13.15 21.66 -10.92
C ALA A 324 13.13 20.39 -11.77
N ALA A 325 13.85 19.32 -11.38
CA ALA A 325 13.76 18.03 -12.06
C ALA A 325 12.39 17.37 -11.86
N PHE A 326 11.82 17.53 -10.68
CA PHE A 326 10.49 17.03 -10.35
C PHE A 326 9.42 17.75 -11.19
N VAL A 327 9.47 19.09 -11.26
CA VAL A 327 8.58 19.93 -12.08
C VAL A 327 8.67 19.52 -13.55
N ARG A 328 9.87 19.39 -14.12
CA ARG A 328 10.03 18.95 -15.52
C ARG A 328 9.37 17.60 -15.81
N ALA A 329 9.41 16.66 -14.85
CA ALA A 329 8.74 15.38 -15.01
C ALA A 329 7.21 15.51 -15.02
N LEU A 330 6.64 16.41 -14.21
CA LEU A 330 5.20 16.71 -14.20
C LEU A 330 4.75 17.46 -15.44
N GLN A 331 5.56 18.42 -15.92
CA GLN A 331 5.28 19.23 -17.13
C GLN A 331 5.14 18.40 -18.40
N ARG A 332 5.68 17.19 -18.44
CA ARG A 332 5.46 16.28 -19.56
C ARG A 332 3.98 15.93 -19.75
N MET A 333 3.21 15.87 -18.66
CA MET A 333 1.77 15.57 -18.69
C MET A 333 0.91 16.83 -18.56
N VAL A 334 1.35 17.80 -17.76
CA VAL A 334 0.64 19.06 -17.50
C VAL A 334 1.63 20.22 -17.68
N PRO A 335 1.83 20.73 -18.92
CA PRO A 335 2.85 21.76 -19.23
C PRO A 335 2.67 23.08 -18.47
N ALA A 336 1.45 23.38 -18.04
CA ALA A 336 1.12 24.62 -17.34
C ALA A 336 1.60 24.66 -15.87
N VAL A 337 2.10 23.54 -15.31
CA VAL A 337 2.63 23.50 -13.94
C VAL A 337 3.98 24.21 -13.89
N ARG A 338 4.16 25.07 -12.89
CA ARG A 338 5.38 25.83 -12.63
C ARG A 338 5.96 25.47 -11.26
N ASP A 339 7.18 25.94 -11.00
CA ASP A 339 7.86 25.70 -9.72
C ASP A 339 7.09 26.30 -8.54
N GLU A 340 6.59 27.55 -8.72
CA GLU A 340 5.80 28.26 -7.71
C GLU A 340 4.46 27.60 -7.38
N ASP A 341 3.91 26.79 -8.29
CA ASP A 341 2.64 26.07 -8.09
C ASP A 341 2.75 24.89 -7.11
N LEU A 342 3.97 24.47 -6.79
CA LEU A 342 4.24 23.32 -5.94
C LEU A 342 4.73 23.74 -4.56
N VAL A 343 4.04 23.27 -3.53
CA VAL A 343 4.48 23.39 -2.13
C VAL A 343 4.86 21.99 -1.58
N PRO A 344 5.78 21.90 -0.61
CA PRO A 344 6.13 20.63 -0.01
C PRO A 344 4.89 19.90 0.50
N GLY A 345 4.74 18.64 0.11
CA GLY A 345 3.68 17.73 0.55
C GLY A 345 4.15 16.79 1.65
N GLY A 346 3.34 15.77 1.91
CA GLY A 346 3.71 14.69 2.82
C GLY A 346 4.66 13.66 2.18
N SER A 347 4.85 12.59 2.88
CA SER A 347 5.56 11.41 2.37
C SER A 347 4.91 10.13 2.86
N GLY A 348 5.14 9.03 2.15
CA GLY A 348 4.79 7.69 2.57
C GLY A 348 6.00 6.77 2.49
N VAL A 349 6.06 5.75 3.34
CA VAL A 349 7.12 4.74 3.25
C VAL A 349 6.51 3.41 2.82
N ARG A 350 6.96 2.88 1.69
CA ARG A 350 6.54 1.58 1.17
C ARG A 350 7.36 0.48 1.82
N ALA A 351 6.70 -0.54 2.34
CA ALA A 351 7.32 -1.79 2.77
C ALA A 351 7.52 -2.68 1.52
N GLN A 352 8.71 -2.65 0.94
CA GLN A 352 9.03 -3.45 -0.23
C GLN A 352 9.81 -4.71 0.19
N ALA A 353 9.22 -5.87 -0.04
CA ALA A 353 9.92 -7.13 0.19
C ALA A 353 10.97 -7.37 -0.91
N LEU A 354 12.18 -7.66 -0.47
CA LEU A 354 13.36 -7.86 -1.28
C LEU A 354 13.91 -9.27 -1.05
N LYS A 355 14.10 -10.04 -2.12
CA LYS A 355 14.71 -11.37 -2.09
C LYS A 355 16.22 -11.30 -2.06
N ARG A 356 16.89 -12.41 -1.67
CA ARG A 356 18.36 -12.52 -1.64
C ARG A 356 19.03 -12.33 -3.01
N ASP A 357 18.33 -12.65 -4.10
CA ASP A 357 18.80 -12.46 -5.48
C ASP A 357 18.67 -11.02 -6.01
N GLY A 358 18.15 -10.10 -5.19
CA GLY A 358 17.92 -8.70 -5.55
C GLY A 358 16.59 -8.45 -6.26
N THR A 359 15.74 -9.44 -6.37
CA THR A 359 14.40 -9.30 -6.95
C THR A 359 13.45 -8.68 -5.94
N LEU A 360 12.71 -7.66 -6.36
CA LEU A 360 11.60 -7.10 -5.60
C LEU A 360 10.37 -8.00 -5.74
N VAL A 361 9.75 -8.35 -4.62
CA VAL A 361 8.53 -9.17 -4.65
C VAL A 361 7.38 -8.31 -5.16
N ASP A 362 6.82 -8.66 -6.30
CA ASP A 362 5.74 -7.89 -6.93
C ASP A 362 4.36 -8.29 -6.42
N ASP A 363 4.05 -9.59 -6.25
CA ASP A 363 2.72 -10.04 -5.82
C ASP A 363 2.60 -10.14 -4.29
N PHE A 364 1.39 -10.37 -3.78
CA PHE A 364 1.15 -10.61 -2.36
C PHE A 364 1.81 -11.90 -1.90
N GLN A 365 2.41 -11.86 -0.71
CA GLN A 365 3.12 -13.01 -0.13
C GLN A 365 2.64 -13.28 1.29
N PHE A 366 1.96 -14.40 1.47
CA PHE A 366 1.51 -14.94 2.74
C PHE A 366 2.24 -16.24 2.99
N VAL A 367 2.80 -16.42 4.19
CA VAL A 367 3.57 -17.62 4.58
C VAL A 367 3.01 -18.18 5.85
N GLN A 368 2.54 -19.43 5.78
CA GLN A 368 2.05 -20.19 6.93
C GLN A 368 3.18 -21.01 7.52
N SER A 369 3.37 -20.93 8.83
CA SER A 369 4.30 -21.73 9.61
C SER A 369 3.56 -22.25 10.85
N GLY A 370 3.10 -23.49 10.82
CA GLY A 370 2.26 -24.07 11.88
C GLY A 370 1.08 -23.16 12.24
N ASN A 371 1.01 -22.73 13.49
CA ASN A 371 -0.04 -21.84 14.01
C ASN A 371 0.27 -20.33 13.87
N VAL A 372 1.28 -19.98 13.05
CA VAL A 372 1.63 -18.58 12.70
C VAL A 372 1.43 -18.35 11.23
N LEU A 373 0.77 -17.25 10.87
CA LEU A 373 0.67 -16.76 9.49
C LEU A 373 1.38 -15.41 9.36
N HIS A 374 2.32 -15.31 8.44
CA HIS A 374 3.05 -14.09 8.15
C HIS A 374 2.58 -13.44 6.86
N VAL A 375 2.18 -12.18 6.95
CA VAL A 375 1.90 -11.30 5.82
C VAL A 375 3.18 -10.55 5.50
N LEU A 376 4.03 -11.10 4.63
CA LEU A 376 5.38 -10.58 4.37
C LEU A 376 5.41 -9.48 3.31
N ASN A 377 4.52 -9.53 2.32
CA ASN A 377 4.48 -8.54 1.24
C ASN A 377 3.04 -8.27 0.81
N VAL A 378 2.61 -7.06 1.03
CA VAL A 378 1.30 -6.57 0.55
C VAL A 378 1.48 -5.14 0.03
N PRO A 379 2.12 -4.99 -1.16
CA PRO A 379 2.32 -3.68 -1.77
C PRO A 379 1.00 -3.11 -2.33
N SER A 380 1.04 -1.89 -2.88
CA SER A 380 -0.11 -1.37 -3.64
C SER A 380 -0.61 -2.42 -4.67
N PRO A 381 -1.90 -2.72 -4.66
CA PRO A 381 -3.05 -1.95 -4.17
C PRO A 381 -3.61 -2.39 -2.81
N ALA A 382 -2.78 -2.66 -1.82
CA ALA A 382 -3.17 -3.22 -0.53
C ALA A 382 -4.40 -2.55 0.11
N ALA A 383 -4.45 -1.22 0.13
CA ALA A 383 -5.53 -0.47 0.75
C ALA A 383 -6.87 -0.71 0.01
N THR A 384 -6.88 -0.60 -1.32
CA THR A 384 -8.04 -0.92 -2.16
C THR A 384 -8.53 -2.37 -1.95
N ALA A 385 -7.58 -3.30 -1.91
CA ALA A 385 -7.85 -4.73 -1.84
C ALA A 385 -8.04 -5.24 -0.40
N SER A 386 -7.98 -4.39 0.62
CA SER A 386 -7.84 -4.79 2.03
C SER A 386 -8.93 -5.76 2.49
N LEU A 387 -10.20 -5.54 2.16
CA LEU A 387 -11.30 -6.45 2.50
C LEU A 387 -11.09 -7.85 1.89
N MET A 388 -10.68 -7.91 0.63
CA MET A 388 -10.42 -9.18 -0.05
C MET A 388 -9.16 -9.86 0.47
N ILE A 389 -8.15 -9.08 0.85
CA ILE A 389 -6.93 -9.58 1.49
C ILE A 389 -7.26 -10.18 2.85
N GLY A 390 -8.05 -9.49 3.68
CA GLY A 390 -8.52 -10.00 4.97
C GLY A 390 -9.24 -11.33 4.82
N ARG A 391 -10.21 -11.42 3.91
CA ARG A 391 -10.92 -12.67 3.58
C ARG A 391 -9.97 -13.79 3.16
N SER A 392 -9.01 -13.50 2.27
CA SER A 392 -8.05 -14.51 1.80
C SER A 392 -7.14 -15.02 2.90
N ILE A 393 -6.69 -14.15 3.81
CA ILE A 393 -5.84 -14.51 4.95
C ILE A 393 -6.62 -15.37 5.93
N VAL A 394 -7.86 -14.98 6.26
CA VAL A 394 -8.72 -15.71 7.19
C VAL A 394 -9.12 -17.08 6.63
N GLU A 395 -9.41 -17.15 5.33
CA GLU A 395 -9.71 -18.42 4.65
C GLU A 395 -8.50 -19.37 4.67
N MET A 396 -7.29 -18.84 4.44
CA MET A 396 -6.05 -19.62 4.53
C MET A 396 -5.85 -20.15 5.96
N ALA A 397 -6.03 -19.30 6.97
CA ALA A 397 -5.91 -19.68 8.37
C ALA A 397 -6.94 -20.75 8.78
N HIS A 398 -8.19 -20.59 8.33
CA HIS A 398 -9.26 -21.55 8.59
C HIS A 398 -8.95 -22.92 7.98
N LYS A 399 -8.53 -22.97 6.71
CA LYS A 399 -8.22 -24.23 6.01
C LYS A 399 -7.01 -24.97 6.57
N ASN A 400 -5.94 -24.22 6.93
CA ASN A 400 -4.66 -24.83 7.27
C ASN A 400 -4.56 -25.26 8.73
N VAL A 401 -5.23 -24.57 9.65
CA VAL A 401 -5.08 -24.79 11.11
C VAL A 401 -6.41 -24.80 11.87
N GLY A 402 -7.54 -24.81 11.17
CA GLY A 402 -8.84 -24.85 11.81
C GLY A 402 -9.19 -23.60 12.62
N LEU A 403 -8.75 -22.42 12.20
CA LEU A 403 -9.12 -21.17 12.88
C LEU A 403 -10.64 -21.06 12.99
N GLY A 404 -11.15 -20.92 14.22
CA GLY A 404 -12.59 -20.79 14.51
C GLY A 404 -13.35 -22.12 14.68
N VAL A 405 -12.64 -23.25 14.73
CA VAL A 405 -13.21 -24.58 15.04
C VAL A 405 -13.04 -24.90 16.52
#